data_4b092f4d16e23f53f77a805a346a3dc5
#
_entry.id   4b092f4d16e23f53f77a805a346a3dc5
#
_cell.length_a   1.000
_cell.length_b   1.000
_cell.length_c   1.000
_cell.angle_alpha   90.00
_cell.angle_beta   90.00
_cell.angle_gamma   90.00
#
_symmetry.space_group_name_H-M   'P 1'
#
loop_
_entity.id
_entity.type
_entity.pdbx_description
1 polymer ?
#
loop_
_entity_poly.entity_id
_entity_poly.type
_entity_poly.pdbx_seq_one_letter_code
_entity_poly.pdbx_strand_id
1 'polypeptide(L)'
;MSHTTLYDKIWQAHLVDEQDDGNCLLYIDRHLIHEVTSPQAFEGLRMSGRQVRVPSKTLAVADHNIPTTNRAGGIEAIEDEQSRIQIETLEKNCADFGIDHIGMMDLRQGIVHVTGPEEGFTLPGLTIVCGDSHTSTHGAFGALAHG
;
A
#
# COMPACT_ATOMS: atom_id res chain seq x y z
N MET A 1 -18.67 -31.83 -8.21
CA MET A 1 -17.69 -30.72 -8.28
C MET A 1 -17.99 -29.80 -7.12
N SER A 2 -17.04 -29.60 -6.21
CA SER A 2 -17.21 -28.62 -5.14
C SER A 2 -17.23 -27.22 -5.80
N HIS A 3 -18.28 -26.46 -5.53
CA HIS A 3 -18.38 -25.08 -5.99
C HIS A 3 -17.40 -24.24 -5.17
N THR A 4 -16.34 -23.74 -5.79
CA THR A 4 -15.37 -22.81 -5.18
C THR A 4 -15.79 -21.38 -5.45
N THR A 5 -15.72 -20.53 -4.42
CA THR A 5 -15.96 -19.09 -4.53
C THR A 5 -14.76 -18.39 -5.21
N LEU A 6 -14.93 -17.12 -5.58
CA LEU A 6 -13.81 -16.32 -6.07
C LEU A 6 -12.70 -16.20 -4.99
N TYR A 7 -13.11 -16.03 -3.72
CA TYR A 7 -12.19 -16.04 -2.59
C TYR A 7 -11.33 -17.31 -2.56
N ASP A 8 -11.96 -18.50 -2.60
CA ASP A 8 -11.24 -19.77 -2.54
C ASP A 8 -10.24 -19.92 -3.70
N LYS A 9 -10.63 -19.44 -4.90
CA LYS A 9 -9.75 -19.50 -6.07
C LYS A 9 -8.52 -18.62 -5.92
N ILE A 10 -8.70 -17.38 -5.45
CA ILE A 10 -7.57 -16.46 -5.22
C ILE A 10 -6.70 -16.99 -4.09
N TRP A 11 -7.32 -17.41 -2.97
CA TRP A 11 -6.60 -17.99 -1.83
C TRP A 11 -5.71 -19.16 -2.26
N GLN A 12 -6.28 -20.16 -2.91
CA GLN A 12 -5.54 -21.35 -3.35
C GLN A 12 -4.43 -21.04 -4.34
N ALA A 13 -4.64 -20.05 -5.22
CA ALA A 13 -3.62 -19.63 -6.19
C ALA A 13 -2.42 -18.94 -5.53
N HIS A 14 -2.59 -18.38 -4.31
CA HIS A 14 -1.56 -17.64 -3.59
C HIS A 14 -1.07 -18.35 -2.33
N LEU A 15 -1.65 -19.51 -1.99
CA LEU A 15 -1.20 -20.31 -0.85
C LEU A 15 0.18 -20.89 -1.13
N VAL A 16 1.15 -20.50 -0.31
CA VAL A 16 2.55 -20.97 -0.41
C VAL A 16 2.77 -22.15 0.53
N ASP A 17 2.21 -22.08 1.73
CA ASP A 17 2.36 -23.09 2.78
C ASP A 17 1.17 -23.06 3.74
N GLU A 18 0.78 -24.22 4.24
CA GLU A 18 -0.23 -24.37 5.29
C GLU A 18 0.37 -25.23 6.41
N GLN A 19 0.44 -24.66 7.59
CA GLN A 19 1.01 -25.31 8.77
C GLN A 19 -0.01 -26.23 9.45
N ASP A 20 0.45 -27.18 10.24
CA ASP A 20 -0.39 -28.15 10.96
C ASP A 20 -1.40 -27.48 11.93
N ASP A 21 -1.12 -26.27 12.39
CA ASP A 21 -2.00 -25.47 13.26
C ASP A 21 -3.03 -24.62 12.49
N GLY A 22 -3.04 -24.73 11.16
CA GLY A 22 -3.95 -24.00 10.28
C GLY A 22 -3.47 -22.60 9.88
N ASN A 23 -2.28 -22.17 10.30
CA ASN A 23 -1.69 -20.95 9.80
C ASN A 23 -1.25 -21.11 8.34
N CYS A 24 -1.54 -20.11 7.53
CA CYS A 24 -1.21 -20.12 6.11
C CYS A 24 -0.23 -19.02 5.75
N LEU A 25 0.74 -19.34 4.90
CA LEU A 25 1.63 -18.37 4.27
C LEU A 25 1.08 -18.07 2.86
N LEU A 26 0.70 -16.81 2.65
CA LEU A 26 0.21 -16.35 1.34
C LEU A 26 1.27 -15.53 0.61
N TYR A 27 1.37 -15.71 -0.68
CA TYR A 27 2.09 -14.81 -1.55
C TYR A 27 1.29 -13.52 -1.74
N ILE A 28 1.97 -12.36 -1.60
CA ILE A 28 1.35 -11.04 -1.78
C ILE A 28 1.83 -10.42 -3.10
N ASP A 29 0.87 -10.09 -3.97
CA ASP A 29 1.17 -9.53 -5.29
C ASP A 29 1.49 -8.04 -5.24
N ARG A 30 0.74 -7.28 -4.41
CA ARG A 30 0.87 -5.83 -4.32
C ARG A 30 0.81 -5.35 -2.88
N HIS A 31 1.63 -4.35 -2.61
CA HIS A 31 1.65 -3.64 -1.34
C HIS A 31 1.41 -2.15 -1.60
N LEU A 32 0.32 -1.63 -1.07
CA LEU A 32 0.03 -0.20 -1.02
C LEU A 32 0.51 0.36 0.31
N ILE A 33 1.15 1.51 0.28
CA ILE A 33 1.62 2.19 1.49
C ILE A 33 1.28 3.68 1.44
N HIS A 34 1.12 4.28 2.60
CA HIS A 34 0.87 5.71 2.77
C HIS A 34 1.67 6.28 3.95
N GLU A 35 1.58 7.59 4.17
CA GLU A 35 2.45 8.32 5.10
C GLU A 35 2.19 8.00 6.58
N VAL A 36 0.99 7.53 6.95
CA VAL A 36 0.64 7.39 8.37
C VAL A 36 1.23 6.12 9.00
N THR A 37 1.13 4.98 8.33
CA THR A 37 1.53 3.67 8.91
C THR A 37 2.89 3.16 8.43
N SER A 38 3.40 3.65 7.30
CA SER A 38 4.64 3.17 6.72
C SER A 38 5.94 3.56 7.48
N PRO A 39 6.03 4.67 8.23
CA PRO A 39 7.29 5.06 8.88
C PRO A 39 7.88 3.99 9.78
N GLN A 40 7.06 3.33 10.60
CA GLN A 40 7.52 2.28 11.51
C GLN A 40 8.03 1.04 10.75
N ALA A 41 7.39 0.69 9.63
CA ALA A 41 7.83 -0.43 8.80
C ALA A 41 9.21 -0.17 8.19
N PHE A 42 9.44 1.03 7.66
CA PHE A 42 10.74 1.42 7.11
C PHE A 42 11.83 1.49 8.19
N GLU A 43 11.50 1.99 9.38
CA GLU A 43 12.44 1.97 10.51
C GLU A 43 12.82 0.55 10.90
N GLY A 44 11.86 -0.37 10.97
CA GLY A 44 12.12 -1.79 11.21
C GLY A 44 13.04 -2.41 10.17
N LEU A 45 12.88 -2.06 8.88
CA LEU A 45 13.78 -2.50 7.82
C LEU A 45 15.22 -1.97 8.02
N ARG A 46 15.38 -0.68 8.33
CA ARG A 46 16.68 -0.07 8.60
C ARG A 46 17.38 -0.73 9.80
N MET A 47 16.67 -0.87 10.91
CA MET A 47 17.21 -1.48 12.14
C MET A 47 17.66 -2.93 11.92
N SER A 48 16.97 -3.67 11.07
CA SER A 48 17.31 -5.06 10.74
C SER A 48 18.30 -5.20 9.58
N GLY A 49 18.74 -4.09 8.97
CA GLY A 49 19.62 -4.10 7.80
C GLY A 49 18.99 -4.73 6.56
N ARG A 50 17.65 -4.68 6.46
CA ARG A 50 16.90 -5.28 5.35
C ARG A 50 16.48 -4.23 4.33
N GLN A 51 16.30 -4.68 3.11
CA GLN A 51 15.73 -3.91 2.00
C GLN A 51 14.32 -4.36 1.69
N VAL A 52 13.55 -3.53 0.97
CA VAL A 52 12.28 -3.96 0.40
C VAL A 52 12.57 -5.02 -0.65
N ARG A 53 11.95 -6.18 -0.53
CA ARG A 53 12.24 -7.34 -1.36
C ARG A 53 11.99 -7.10 -2.85
N VAL A 54 10.86 -6.48 -3.18
CA VAL A 54 10.45 -6.19 -4.56
C VAL A 54 9.82 -4.81 -4.61
N PRO A 55 10.62 -3.72 -4.71
CA PRO A 55 10.10 -2.35 -4.72
C PRO A 55 9.04 -2.10 -5.79
N SER A 56 9.19 -2.70 -6.98
CA SER A 56 8.23 -2.56 -8.09
C SER A 56 6.83 -3.15 -7.82
N LYS A 57 6.66 -3.92 -6.74
CA LYS A 57 5.36 -4.42 -6.28
C LYS A 57 4.77 -3.59 -5.14
N THR A 58 5.44 -2.51 -4.75
CA THR A 58 5.00 -1.57 -3.72
C THR A 58 4.74 -0.21 -4.37
N LEU A 59 3.59 0.37 -4.08
CA LEU A 59 3.22 1.72 -4.51
C LEU A 59 2.92 2.56 -3.28
N ALA A 60 3.58 3.70 -3.17
CA ALA A 60 3.32 4.68 -2.14
C ALA A 60 2.42 5.80 -2.66
N VAL A 61 1.40 6.15 -1.88
CA VAL A 61 0.51 7.28 -2.16
C VAL A 61 0.41 8.13 -0.92
N ALA A 62 0.72 9.41 -1.02
CA ALA A 62 0.43 10.37 0.03
C ALA A 62 -1.05 10.75 -0.05
N ASP A 63 -1.87 10.41 0.95
CA ASP A 63 -3.31 10.61 0.89
C ASP A 63 -3.99 11.07 2.19
N HIS A 64 -3.57 10.58 3.34
CA HIS A 64 -4.24 10.86 4.62
C HIS A 64 -4.01 12.28 5.13
N ASN A 65 -2.81 12.82 4.95
CA ASN A 65 -2.40 14.13 5.46
C ASN A 65 -2.32 15.21 4.37
N ILE A 66 -2.84 14.92 3.18
CA ILE A 66 -2.85 15.88 2.08
C ILE A 66 -4.00 16.88 2.27
N PRO A 67 -3.72 18.20 2.32
CA PRO A 67 -4.76 19.20 2.44
C PRO A 67 -5.63 19.24 1.19
N THR A 68 -6.93 19.51 1.37
CA THR A 68 -7.90 19.67 0.28
C THR A 68 -7.95 21.11 -0.25
N THR A 69 -7.35 22.05 0.46
CA THR A 69 -7.30 23.47 0.10
C THR A 69 -5.84 23.93 0.03
N ASN A 70 -5.59 25.00 -0.70
CA ASN A 70 -4.30 25.68 -0.79
C ASN A 70 -3.12 24.79 -1.21
N ARG A 71 -3.38 23.80 -2.05
CA ARG A 71 -2.36 22.81 -2.49
C ARG A 71 -1.24 23.41 -3.34
N ALA A 72 -1.49 24.56 -3.98
CA ALA A 72 -0.51 25.21 -4.86
C ALA A 72 0.81 25.58 -4.16
N GLY A 73 0.80 25.72 -2.83
CA GLY A 73 1.98 25.98 -2.03
C GLY A 73 2.86 24.75 -1.77
N GLY A 74 2.43 23.56 -2.21
CA GLY A 74 3.18 22.32 -1.98
C GLY A 74 3.21 21.90 -0.50
N ILE A 75 4.16 21.03 -0.17
CA ILE A 75 4.32 20.48 1.19
C ILE A 75 4.62 21.58 2.21
N GLU A 76 5.36 22.60 1.81
CA GLU A 76 5.71 23.74 2.68
C GLU A 76 4.49 24.56 3.15
N ALA A 77 3.37 24.48 2.43
CA ALA A 77 2.14 25.16 2.79
C ALA A 77 1.22 24.34 3.73
N ILE A 78 1.63 23.14 4.11
CA ILE A 78 0.89 22.31 5.09
C ILE A 78 1.08 22.91 6.48
N GLU A 79 -0.01 23.40 7.07
CA GLU A 79 0.00 24.12 8.35
C GLU A 79 0.29 23.18 9.53
N ASP A 80 -0.23 21.94 9.49
CA ASP A 80 0.04 20.96 10.52
C ASP A 80 1.43 20.34 10.34
N GLU A 81 2.32 20.64 11.29
CA GLU A 81 3.70 20.19 11.26
C GLU A 81 3.83 18.66 11.24
N GLN A 82 2.98 17.95 11.96
CA GLN A 82 3.01 16.49 12.01
C GLN A 82 2.64 15.88 10.65
N SER A 83 1.60 16.39 10.03
CA SER A 83 1.20 15.99 8.67
C SER A 83 2.31 16.22 7.66
N ARG A 84 2.97 17.37 7.72
CA ARG A 84 4.10 17.71 6.85
C ARG A 84 5.25 16.72 7.04
N ILE A 85 5.67 16.47 8.28
CA ILE A 85 6.76 15.53 8.59
C ILE A 85 6.44 14.11 8.08
N GLN A 86 5.20 13.66 8.20
CA GLN A 86 4.81 12.32 7.71
C GLN A 86 4.92 12.22 6.20
N ILE A 87 4.49 13.24 5.46
CA ILE A 87 4.60 13.28 3.99
C ILE A 87 6.07 13.30 3.55
N GLU A 88 6.89 14.18 4.12
CA GLU A 88 8.33 14.26 3.85
C GLU A 88 9.03 12.93 4.18
N THR A 89 8.63 12.28 5.27
CA THR A 89 9.17 10.98 5.67
C THR A 89 8.82 9.88 4.66
N LEU A 90 7.59 9.88 4.15
CA LEU A 90 7.19 8.94 3.10
C LEU A 90 8.04 9.14 1.83
N GLU A 91 8.17 10.38 1.35
CA GLU A 91 8.98 10.71 0.17
C GLU A 91 10.42 10.24 0.33
N LYS A 92 11.03 10.58 1.48
CA LYS A 92 12.40 10.15 1.80
C LYS A 92 12.51 8.63 1.84
N ASN A 93 11.59 7.94 2.49
CA ASN A 93 11.60 6.49 2.58
C ASN A 93 11.48 5.84 1.20
N CYS A 94 10.58 6.34 0.35
CA CYS A 94 10.43 5.84 -1.02
C CYS A 94 11.70 6.01 -1.84
N ALA A 95 12.36 7.16 -1.73
CA ALA A 95 13.65 7.40 -2.38
C ALA A 95 14.75 6.44 -1.88
N ASP A 96 14.86 6.26 -0.57
CA ASP A 96 15.87 5.40 0.06
C ASP A 96 15.71 3.91 -0.34
N PHE A 97 14.47 3.45 -0.53
CA PHE A 97 14.14 2.04 -0.82
C PHE A 97 13.76 1.77 -2.28
N GLY A 98 13.81 2.77 -3.15
CA GLY A 98 13.51 2.63 -4.58
C GLY A 98 12.06 2.29 -4.91
N ILE A 99 11.11 2.82 -4.10
CA ILE A 99 9.67 2.59 -4.27
C ILE A 99 9.06 3.71 -5.10
N ASP A 100 8.16 3.36 -6.03
CA ASP A 100 7.38 4.33 -6.78
C ASP A 100 6.43 5.10 -5.85
N HIS A 101 6.40 6.42 -5.99
CA HIS A 101 5.71 7.32 -5.09
C HIS A 101 4.85 8.33 -5.85
N ILE A 102 3.57 8.37 -5.49
CA ILE A 102 2.61 9.38 -5.95
C ILE A 102 2.46 10.42 -4.83
N GLY A 103 3.20 11.50 -4.95
CA GLY A 103 3.24 12.59 -3.97
C GLY A 103 2.11 13.58 -4.12
N MET A 104 2.06 14.57 -3.21
CA MET A 104 1.01 15.57 -3.11
C MET A 104 0.74 16.32 -4.42
N MET A 105 1.77 16.61 -5.21
CA MET A 105 1.67 17.40 -6.44
C MET A 105 1.57 16.55 -7.71
N ASP A 106 1.60 15.22 -7.61
CA ASP A 106 1.39 14.34 -8.75
C ASP A 106 -0.08 14.41 -9.21
N LEU A 107 -0.30 14.44 -10.53
CA LEU A 107 -1.65 14.48 -11.11
C LEU A 107 -2.48 13.22 -10.80
N ARG A 108 -1.81 12.12 -10.48
CA ARG A 108 -2.42 10.83 -10.10
C ARG A 108 -2.80 10.77 -8.61
N GLN A 109 -2.41 11.80 -7.83
CA GLN A 109 -2.62 11.79 -6.39
C GLN A 109 -4.10 11.73 -6.04
N GLY A 110 -4.47 10.79 -5.20
CA GLY A 110 -5.82 10.56 -4.69
C GLY A 110 -5.78 9.64 -3.48
N ILE A 111 -6.93 9.14 -3.08
CA ILE A 111 -7.02 8.11 -2.03
C ILE A 111 -6.31 6.84 -2.51
N VAL A 112 -5.45 6.25 -1.68
CA VAL A 112 -4.62 5.08 -2.05
C VAL A 112 -5.43 3.94 -2.65
N HIS A 113 -6.64 3.68 -2.13
CA HIS A 113 -7.54 2.62 -2.61
C HIS A 113 -8.32 2.99 -3.88
N VAL A 114 -8.25 4.24 -4.32
CA VAL A 114 -8.78 4.71 -5.62
C VAL A 114 -7.65 4.76 -6.63
N THR A 115 -6.53 5.36 -6.26
CA THR A 115 -5.34 5.48 -7.12
C THR A 115 -4.81 4.12 -7.57
N GLY A 116 -4.74 3.14 -6.66
CA GLY A 116 -4.25 1.79 -6.98
C GLY A 116 -4.99 1.15 -8.17
N PRO A 117 -6.33 1.08 -8.16
CA PRO A 117 -7.12 0.57 -9.29
C PRO A 117 -7.04 1.44 -10.54
N GLU A 118 -7.12 2.77 -10.41
CA GLU A 118 -7.12 3.71 -11.54
C GLU A 118 -5.81 3.66 -12.33
N GLU A 119 -4.69 3.48 -11.63
CA GLU A 119 -3.36 3.32 -12.24
C GLU A 119 -3.09 1.88 -12.72
N GLY A 120 -4.05 0.96 -12.58
CA GLY A 120 -3.87 -0.44 -12.94
C GLY A 120 -2.83 -1.19 -12.09
N PHE A 121 -2.47 -0.62 -10.94
CA PHE A 121 -1.52 -1.27 -10.02
C PHE A 121 -2.17 -2.42 -9.26
N THR A 122 -3.42 -2.26 -8.86
CA THR A 122 -4.23 -3.31 -8.21
C THR A 122 -5.28 -3.83 -9.18
N LEU A 123 -5.32 -5.15 -9.39
CA LEU A 123 -6.13 -5.80 -10.42
C LEU A 123 -6.93 -6.97 -9.84
N PRO A 124 -8.02 -7.40 -10.54
CA PRO A 124 -8.74 -8.61 -10.16
C PRO A 124 -7.83 -9.83 -10.06
N GLY A 125 -8.11 -10.70 -9.11
CA GLY A 125 -7.36 -11.94 -8.89
C GLY A 125 -6.06 -11.79 -8.12
N LEU A 126 -5.64 -10.58 -7.76
CA LEU A 126 -4.43 -10.33 -6.97
C LEU A 126 -4.69 -10.39 -5.47
N THR A 127 -3.63 -10.64 -4.71
CA THR A 127 -3.54 -10.41 -3.27
C THR A 127 -2.90 -9.06 -3.00
N ILE A 128 -3.53 -8.26 -2.12
CA ILE A 128 -3.14 -6.88 -1.83
C ILE A 128 -3.06 -6.68 -0.32
N VAL A 129 -2.04 -5.99 0.15
CA VAL A 129 -1.94 -5.54 1.54
C VAL A 129 -1.71 -4.04 1.60
N CYS A 130 -2.21 -3.42 2.66
CA CYS A 130 -1.96 -2.03 3.00
C CYS A 130 -2.18 -1.86 4.51
N GLY A 131 -1.38 -1.09 5.18
CA GLY A 131 -1.61 -0.75 6.60
C GLY A 131 -2.74 0.27 6.77
N ASP A 132 -3.94 -0.07 6.29
CA ASP A 132 -5.13 0.79 6.27
C ASP A 132 -6.41 -0.02 6.51
N SER A 133 -7.36 0.54 7.28
CA SER A 133 -8.62 -0.13 7.66
C SER A 133 -9.59 -0.35 6.49
N HIS A 134 -9.41 0.33 5.36
CA HIS A 134 -10.29 0.25 4.19
C HIS A 134 -9.75 -0.63 3.06
N THR A 135 -8.64 -1.35 3.28
CA THR A 135 -7.97 -2.14 2.25
C THR A 135 -8.88 -3.21 1.62
N SER A 136 -9.78 -3.80 2.39
CA SER A 136 -10.72 -4.82 1.89
C SER A 136 -11.66 -4.31 0.78
N THR A 137 -11.76 -2.98 0.56
CA THR A 137 -12.54 -2.39 -0.53
C THR A 137 -12.11 -2.88 -1.92
N HIS A 138 -10.84 -3.30 -2.08
CA HIS A 138 -10.36 -3.89 -3.34
C HIS A 138 -11.07 -5.21 -3.70
N GLY A 139 -11.79 -5.82 -2.75
CA GLY A 139 -12.67 -6.95 -3.02
C GLY A 139 -13.78 -6.63 -4.02
N ALA A 140 -14.23 -5.37 -4.11
CA ALA A 140 -15.20 -4.90 -5.10
C ALA A 140 -14.68 -5.06 -6.54
N PHE A 141 -13.37 -5.09 -6.74
CA PHE A 141 -12.70 -5.30 -8.03
C PHE A 141 -12.24 -6.75 -8.21
N GLY A 142 -12.62 -7.65 -7.30
CA GLY A 142 -12.26 -9.07 -7.39
C GLY A 142 -10.82 -9.39 -6.95
N ALA A 143 -10.23 -8.59 -6.09
CA ALA A 143 -8.97 -8.86 -5.41
C ALA A 143 -9.19 -9.41 -4.00
N LEU A 144 -8.20 -10.11 -3.45
CA LEU A 144 -8.15 -10.51 -2.05
C LEU A 144 -7.24 -9.52 -1.30
N ALA A 145 -7.83 -8.66 -0.47
CA ALA A 145 -7.11 -7.55 0.13
C ALA A 145 -7.28 -7.50 1.65
N HIS A 146 -6.17 -7.25 2.34
CA HIS A 146 -6.07 -7.22 3.80
C HIS A 146 -5.40 -5.94 4.28
N GLY A 147 -5.99 -5.35 5.37
CA GLY A 147 -5.43 -4.23 6.10
C GLY A 147 -4.70 -4.64 7.36
#